data_750212c21fb38a6794da32bd3fc683c2
#
_entry.id   750212c21fb38a6794da32bd3fc683c2
#
_cell.length_a   1.000
_cell.length_b   1.000
_cell.length_c   1.000
_cell.angle_alpha   90.00
_cell.angle_beta   90.00
_cell.angle_gamma   90.00
#
_symmetry.space_group_name_H-M   'P 1'
#
loop_
_entity.id
_entity.type
_entity.pdbx_description
1 polymer ?
#
loop_
_entity_poly.entity_id
_entity_poly.type
_entity_poly.pdbx_seq_one_letter_code
_entity_poly.pdbx_strand_id
1 'polypeptide(L)'
;MPRRPRIAGGVLAFALVAAGCSSTALPPSTSPSPSASASPAVTATPAGSIATQTDIVAAGATHIDVAGEPDWLAVAGGSAWAAVVGGVRRLDGATGAPDGLVPIPGVICLAFDIGFDSLWAGSCDRHLLARIDPKTGSLDTPLIELPIDGIQEEGSIGAGESGVWLISSAHQLLRLDPVTNQVDGQWPLPASAAAVRVGLDAVWVTVPATDTLLRVDPADPTTSKSIKVGRGPRFLAVGPDAVWVMDQADGSVSRVSGAGDVIATVPVSKLPIQGGDITVGGGRVWVRIEQDLVVTIDPATNAVVDRYGPPSGSGSVAVDDDAAWVSAHDTSSVYRLPLR
;
A
#
# COMPACT_ATOMS: atom_id res chain seq x y z
N MET A 1 -19.98 53.97 12.29
CA MET A 1 -20.17 54.71 11.05
C MET A 1 -18.99 55.61 10.80
N PRO A 2 -18.28 55.48 9.73
CA PRO A 2 -18.38 56.36 8.59
C PRO A 2 -18.27 55.64 7.22
N ARG A 3 -18.83 56.28 6.30
CA ARG A 3 -19.16 56.21 4.89
C ARG A 3 -18.12 55.64 3.91
N ARG A 4 -18.61 54.84 2.95
CA ARG A 4 -17.94 54.48 1.67
C ARG A 4 -17.94 55.63 0.67
N PRO A 5 -16.95 55.75 -0.22
CA PRO A 5 -17.12 56.42 -1.49
C PRO A 5 -17.36 55.43 -2.66
N ARG A 6 -18.32 55.78 -3.51
CA ARG A 6 -18.57 55.23 -4.84
C ARG A 6 -17.59 55.84 -5.82
N ILE A 7 -17.08 55.04 -6.79
CA ILE A 7 -16.46 55.55 -8.00
C ILE A 7 -17.18 55.00 -9.20
N ALA A 8 -17.47 55.92 -10.13
CA ALA A 8 -18.32 55.78 -11.29
C ALA A 8 -17.59 55.08 -12.47
N GLY A 9 -18.41 54.54 -13.38
CA GLY A 9 -17.98 53.85 -14.62
C GLY A 9 -17.41 54.79 -15.68
N GLY A 10 -16.61 54.17 -16.56
CA GLY A 10 -16.16 54.76 -17.83
C GLY A 10 -16.26 53.69 -18.91
N VAL A 11 -17.20 53.89 -19.81
CA VAL A 11 -17.37 53.15 -21.05
C VAL A 11 -16.42 53.73 -22.09
N LEU A 12 -15.54 52.93 -22.67
CA LEU A 12 -14.75 53.31 -23.86
C LEU A 12 -15.14 52.40 -25.04
N ALA A 13 -15.78 53.02 -26.03
CA ALA A 13 -16.05 52.40 -27.31
C ALA A 13 -14.81 52.54 -28.24
N PHE A 14 -14.39 51.44 -28.86
CA PHE A 14 -13.43 51.48 -29.94
C PHE A 14 -14.04 51.00 -31.25
N ALA A 15 -13.86 51.86 -32.29
CA ALA A 15 -14.37 51.70 -33.63
C ALA A 15 -13.60 50.65 -34.44
N LEU A 16 -14.33 49.85 -35.24
CA LEU A 16 -13.76 48.99 -36.28
C LEU A 16 -13.25 49.83 -37.46
N VAL A 17 -12.01 49.62 -37.89
CA VAL A 17 -11.51 49.98 -39.23
C VAL A 17 -11.26 48.66 -39.97
N ALA A 18 -11.98 48.47 -41.08
CA ALA A 18 -11.75 47.37 -42.01
C ALA A 18 -10.74 47.81 -43.07
N ALA A 19 -9.63 47.10 -43.14
CA ALA A 19 -8.70 47.19 -44.25
C ALA A 19 -8.62 45.83 -44.96
N GLY A 20 -9.11 45.76 -46.19
CA GLY A 20 -9.01 44.58 -47.03
C GLY A 20 -7.60 44.45 -47.62
N CYS A 21 -7.01 43.27 -47.55
CA CYS A 21 -5.85 42.86 -48.33
C CYS A 21 -6.12 41.49 -48.96
N SER A 22 -6.02 41.47 -50.27
CA SER A 22 -6.08 40.27 -51.10
C SER A 22 -4.88 39.36 -50.81
N SER A 23 -5.11 38.10 -50.44
CA SER A 23 -4.06 37.11 -50.29
C SER A 23 -4.08 36.10 -51.45
N THR A 24 -2.99 36.06 -52.17
CA THR A 24 -2.62 35.00 -53.13
C THR A 24 -2.35 33.70 -52.37
N ALA A 25 -3.06 32.64 -52.74
CA ALA A 25 -2.93 31.31 -52.16
C ALA A 25 -1.60 30.65 -52.59
N LEU A 26 -0.82 30.20 -51.61
CA LEU A 26 0.29 29.24 -51.78
C LEU A 26 -0.24 27.82 -51.66
N PRO A 27 0.34 26.84 -52.37
CA PRO A 27 -0.12 25.45 -52.30
C PRO A 27 0.22 24.82 -50.92
N PRO A 28 -0.58 23.81 -50.44
CA PRO A 28 -0.38 23.20 -49.15
C PRO A 28 0.91 22.37 -49.10
N SER A 29 1.80 22.71 -48.18
CA SER A 29 2.93 21.89 -47.78
C SER A 29 2.44 20.70 -46.95
N THR A 30 2.59 19.49 -47.46
CA THR A 30 2.32 18.25 -46.71
C THR A 30 3.50 17.98 -45.78
N SER A 31 3.41 18.43 -44.55
CA SER A 31 4.27 17.91 -43.47
C SER A 31 3.79 16.51 -43.04
N PRO A 32 4.68 15.51 -42.88
CA PRO A 32 4.27 14.22 -42.34
C PRO A 32 3.87 14.41 -40.88
N SER A 33 2.66 13.94 -40.57
CA SER A 33 2.15 13.84 -39.21
C SER A 33 3.08 12.93 -38.38
N PRO A 34 3.47 13.29 -37.15
CA PRO A 34 4.24 12.39 -36.31
C PRO A 34 3.40 11.14 -36.03
N SER A 35 3.94 9.98 -36.39
CA SER A 35 3.36 8.67 -36.08
C SER A 35 3.19 8.59 -34.57
N ALA A 36 1.95 8.52 -34.08
CA ALA A 36 1.67 8.25 -32.69
C ALA A 36 2.26 6.89 -32.34
N SER A 37 3.26 6.89 -31.48
CA SER A 37 3.79 5.66 -30.89
C SER A 37 2.66 5.01 -30.11
N ALA A 38 2.17 3.87 -30.59
CA ALA A 38 1.15 3.10 -29.90
C ALA A 38 1.72 2.64 -28.56
N SER A 39 1.11 3.09 -27.47
CA SER A 39 1.34 2.54 -26.13
C SER A 39 1.07 1.02 -26.21
N PRO A 40 1.91 0.15 -25.62
CA PRO A 40 1.65 -1.29 -25.64
C PRO A 40 0.26 -1.55 -25.05
N ALA A 41 -0.59 -2.23 -25.79
CA ALA A 41 -1.91 -2.62 -25.32
C ALA A 41 -1.74 -3.53 -24.09
N VAL A 42 -2.28 -3.10 -22.95
CA VAL A 42 -2.41 -3.95 -21.77
C VAL A 42 -3.25 -5.16 -22.21
N THR A 43 -2.63 -6.32 -22.25
CA THR A 43 -3.32 -7.57 -22.60
C THR A 43 -4.27 -7.88 -21.45
N ALA A 44 -5.56 -7.67 -21.64
CA ALA A 44 -6.56 -8.15 -20.67
C ALA A 44 -6.45 -9.66 -20.60
N THR A 45 -6.10 -10.18 -19.43
CA THR A 45 -6.11 -11.63 -19.17
C THR A 45 -7.54 -12.14 -19.40
N PRO A 46 -7.75 -13.23 -20.15
CA PRO A 46 -9.08 -13.82 -20.31
C PRO A 46 -9.65 -14.12 -18.93
N ALA A 47 -10.93 -13.83 -18.73
CA ALA A 47 -11.65 -14.15 -17.51
C ALA A 47 -11.59 -15.67 -17.28
N GLY A 48 -10.59 -16.12 -16.52
CA GLY A 48 -10.48 -17.50 -16.06
C GLY A 48 -11.70 -17.85 -15.21
N SER A 49 -12.08 -19.12 -15.16
CA SER A 49 -13.16 -19.57 -14.27
C SER A 49 -12.86 -19.08 -12.86
N ILE A 50 -13.84 -18.44 -12.23
CA ILE A 50 -13.70 -17.94 -10.85
C ILE A 50 -13.41 -19.16 -9.97
N ALA A 51 -12.24 -19.22 -9.34
CA ALA A 51 -11.90 -20.27 -8.40
C ALA A 51 -13.00 -20.39 -7.34
N THR A 52 -13.44 -21.62 -7.05
CA THR A 52 -14.46 -21.85 -6.03
C THR A 52 -13.87 -21.59 -4.65
N GLN A 53 -14.60 -20.89 -3.78
CA GLN A 53 -14.17 -20.67 -2.41
C GLN A 53 -14.13 -21.99 -1.64
N THR A 54 -13.02 -22.23 -0.94
CA THR A 54 -12.80 -23.36 -0.04
C THR A 54 -12.70 -22.84 1.39
N ASP A 55 -13.29 -23.56 2.34
CA ASP A 55 -13.10 -23.24 3.76
C ASP A 55 -11.60 -23.37 4.12
N ILE A 56 -11.03 -22.35 4.77
CA ILE A 56 -9.60 -22.28 5.07
C ILE A 56 -9.14 -23.39 6.01
N VAL A 57 -9.98 -23.78 6.97
CA VAL A 57 -9.66 -24.88 7.92
C VAL A 57 -9.74 -26.21 7.17
N ALA A 58 -10.72 -26.41 6.31
CA ALA A 58 -10.80 -27.59 5.45
C ALA A 58 -9.61 -27.67 4.46
N ALA A 59 -9.01 -26.54 4.09
CA ALA A 59 -7.78 -26.49 3.31
C ALA A 59 -6.52 -26.83 4.11
N GLY A 60 -6.63 -27.00 5.42
CA GLY A 60 -5.55 -27.40 6.32
C GLY A 60 -5.02 -26.31 7.24
N ALA A 61 -5.68 -25.15 7.30
CA ALA A 61 -5.28 -24.11 8.24
C ALA A 61 -5.62 -24.46 9.69
N THR A 62 -4.75 -24.05 10.60
CA THR A 62 -5.03 -24.01 12.03
C THR A 62 -5.73 -22.70 12.36
N HIS A 63 -6.88 -22.78 13.02
CA HIS A 63 -7.57 -21.63 13.62
C HIS A 63 -6.97 -21.32 14.98
N ILE A 64 -6.68 -20.06 15.26
CA ILE A 64 -6.03 -19.58 16.47
C ILE A 64 -6.84 -18.41 17.03
N ASP A 65 -7.32 -18.56 18.27
CA ASP A 65 -7.95 -17.45 18.99
C ASP A 65 -6.87 -16.49 19.50
N VAL A 66 -6.96 -15.22 19.11
CA VAL A 66 -6.00 -14.18 19.50
C VAL A 66 -6.75 -13.03 20.16
N ALA A 67 -6.59 -12.88 21.46
CA ALA A 67 -7.22 -11.80 22.21
C ALA A 67 -6.67 -10.42 21.78
N GLY A 68 -7.55 -9.41 21.70
CA GLY A 68 -7.20 -8.03 21.42
C GLY A 68 -7.39 -7.62 19.98
N GLU A 69 -8.31 -8.28 19.25
CA GLU A 69 -8.70 -7.86 17.89
C GLU A 69 -7.51 -7.82 16.93
N PRO A 70 -6.89 -8.99 16.60
CA PRO A 70 -5.70 -9.03 15.77
C PRO A 70 -6.01 -8.50 14.37
N ASP A 71 -5.25 -7.53 13.91
CA ASP A 71 -5.44 -6.96 12.58
C ASP A 71 -4.16 -7.08 11.75
N TRP A 72 -3.28 -6.09 11.74
CA TRP A 72 -2.08 -6.10 10.91
C TRP A 72 -1.11 -7.22 11.31
N LEU A 73 -0.56 -7.92 10.32
CA LEU A 73 0.34 -9.05 10.53
C LEU A 73 1.71 -8.80 9.92
N ALA A 74 2.73 -9.39 10.54
CA ALA A 74 4.06 -9.57 9.97
C ALA A 74 4.64 -10.92 10.39
N VAL A 75 5.64 -11.42 9.65
CA VAL A 75 6.34 -12.67 9.96
C VAL A 75 7.83 -12.44 9.97
N ALA A 76 8.47 -12.74 11.07
CA ALA A 76 9.92 -12.65 11.22
C ALA A 76 10.41 -13.40 12.46
N GLY A 77 11.70 -13.79 12.47
CA GLY A 77 12.35 -14.42 13.62
C GLY A 77 11.73 -15.76 14.02
N GLY A 78 11.10 -16.47 13.07
CA GLY A 78 10.40 -17.73 13.35
C GLY A 78 9.07 -17.56 14.07
N SER A 79 8.46 -16.39 13.98
CA SER A 79 7.18 -16.05 14.64
C SER A 79 6.31 -15.21 13.71
N ALA A 80 5.00 -15.30 13.91
CA ALA A 80 4.08 -14.30 13.39
C ALA A 80 3.83 -13.23 14.48
N TRP A 81 3.56 -12.03 14.04
CA TRP A 81 3.36 -10.85 14.88
C TRP A 81 2.05 -10.19 14.47
N ALA A 82 1.17 -9.96 15.43
CA ALA A 82 -0.14 -9.35 15.20
C ALA A 82 -0.28 -8.05 15.97
N ALA A 83 -0.70 -6.98 15.30
CA ALA A 83 -1.18 -5.78 15.96
C ALA A 83 -2.45 -6.12 16.74
N VAL A 84 -2.46 -5.80 18.01
CA VAL A 84 -3.61 -6.01 18.90
C VAL A 84 -3.80 -4.80 19.79
N VAL A 85 -4.94 -4.70 20.42
CA VAL A 85 -5.17 -3.69 21.46
C VAL A 85 -4.09 -3.81 22.54
N GLY A 86 -3.34 -2.72 22.75
CA GLY A 86 -2.30 -2.61 23.78
C GLY A 86 -0.88 -2.99 23.33
N GLY A 87 -0.66 -3.39 22.08
CA GLY A 87 0.69 -3.67 21.58
C GLY A 87 0.76 -4.63 20.43
N VAL A 88 1.84 -5.38 20.37
CA VAL A 88 2.09 -6.39 19.34
C VAL A 88 2.15 -7.77 19.98
N ARG A 89 1.30 -8.67 19.54
CA ARG A 89 1.20 -10.07 19.99
C ARG A 89 2.15 -10.92 19.16
N ARG A 90 3.01 -11.69 19.85
CA ARG A 90 3.80 -12.74 19.24
C ARG A 90 3.01 -14.05 19.18
N LEU A 91 3.11 -14.74 18.04
CA LEU A 91 2.58 -16.09 17.83
C LEU A 91 3.73 -17.00 17.41
N ASP A 92 3.85 -18.16 18.05
CA ASP A 92 4.87 -19.15 17.70
C ASP A 92 4.71 -19.62 16.25
N GLY A 93 5.76 -19.55 15.45
CA GLY A 93 5.69 -19.80 14.02
C GLY A 93 5.33 -21.24 13.65
N ALA A 94 5.68 -22.21 14.49
CA ALA A 94 5.40 -23.62 14.22
C ALA A 94 3.98 -24.03 14.62
N THR A 95 3.52 -23.58 15.79
CA THR A 95 2.25 -23.99 16.40
C THR A 95 1.13 -22.97 16.28
N GLY A 96 1.46 -21.70 16.09
CA GLY A 96 0.53 -20.59 16.15
C GLY A 96 0.16 -20.14 17.56
N ALA A 97 0.66 -20.80 18.59
CA ALA A 97 0.30 -20.47 19.97
C ALA A 97 0.70 -19.03 20.32
N PRO A 98 -0.19 -18.23 20.97
CA PRO A 98 0.19 -16.91 21.46
C PRO A 98 1.33 -17.00 22.47
N ASP A 99 2.45 -16.30 22.19
CA ASP A 99 3.70 -16.33 22.95
C ASP A 99 4.15 -14.93 23.37
N GLY A 100 3.35 -14.29 24.21
CA GLY A 100 3.67 -12.99 24.77
C GLY A 100 3.02 -11.81 24.06
N LEU A 101 3.09 -10.65 24.70
CA LEU A 101 2.66 -9.35 24.22
C LEU A 101 3.80 -8.35 24.46
N VAL A 102 4.22 -7.67 23.41
CA VAL A 102 5.11 -6.51 23.51
C VAL A 102 4.23 -5.27 23.68
N PRO A 103 4.17 -4.66 24.86
CA PRO A 103 3.31 -3.51 25.08
C PRO A 103 3.87 -2.28 24.38
N ILE A 104 3.03 -1.58 23.62
CA ILE A 104 3.36 -0.29 23.00
C ILE A 104 2.37 0.74 23.51
N PRO A 105 2.83 1.86 24.10
CA PRO A 105 1.96 2.92 24.60
C PRO A 105 1.15 3.56 23.48
N GLY A 106 -0.13 3.81 23.74
CA GLY A 106 -1.04 4.48 22.81
C GLY A 106 -1.77 3.53 21.87
N VAL A 107 -2.27 4.06 20.77
CA VAL A 107 -3.01 3.32 19.74
C VAL A 107 -2.04 2.81 18.68
N ILE A 108 -2.01 1.51 18.47
CA ILE A 108 -1.23 0.92 17.37
C ILE A 108 -1.83 1.37 16.03
N CYS A 109 -0.97 1.86 15.14
CA CYS A 109 -1.38 2.41 13.84
C CYS A 109 -1.82 1.36 12.81
N LEU A 110 -1.88 0.06 13.15
CA LEU A 110 -2.05 -1.00 12.15
C LEU A 110 -1.04 -0.81 10.99
N ALA A 111 0.16 -0.37 11.35
CA ALA A 111 1.24 -0.10 10.43
C ALA A 111 2.51 -0.69 11.02
N PHE A 112 2.93 -1.80 10.45
CA PHE A 112 4.26 -2.32 10.71
C PHE A 112 4.89 -2.89 9.44
N ASP A 113 6.19 -2.99 9.49
CA ASP A 113 6.97 -3.69 8.48
C ASP A 113 8.25 -4.27 9.10
N ILE A 114 8.85 -5.21 8.38
CA ILE A 114 10.08 -5.89 8.76
C ILE A 114 11.23 -5.40 7.90
N GLY A 115 12.30 -5.02 8.53
CA GLY A 115 13.56 -4.67 7.86
C GLY A 115 14.65 -4.39 8.88
N PHE A 116 15.91 -4.51 8.47
CA PHE A 116 17.07 -4.28 9.33
C PHE A 116 17.06 -5.13 10.61
N ASP A 117 16.74 -6.42 10.47
CA ASP A 117 16.57 -7.36 11.57
C ASP A 117 15.60 -6.89 12.67
N SER A 118 14.62 -6.09 12.32
CA SER A 118 13.70 -5.47 13.27
C SER A 118 12.27 -5.46 12.74
N LEU A 119 11.32 -5.57 13.65
CA LEU A 119 9.92 -5.22 13.44
C LEU A 119 9.74 -3.75 13.86
N TRP A 120 9.22 -2.95 12.95
CA TRP A 120 8.93 -1.53 13.14
C TRP A 120 7.42 -1.34 13.30
N ALA A 121 6.97 -0.81 14.43
CA ALA A 121 5.55 -0.63 14.74
C ALA A 121 5.25 0.79 15.22
N GLY A 122 4.26 1.42 14.61
CA GLY A 122 3.88 2.80 14.91
C GLY A 122 2.82 2.94 15.98
N SER A 123 2.90 4.01 16.79
CA SER A 123 1.83 4.48 17.68
C SER A 123 1.26 5.79 17.12
N CYS A 124 0.03 5.77 16.60
CA CYS A 124 -0.58 6.88 15.87
C CYS A 124 -0.80 8.12 16.72
N ASP A 125 -1.29 7.95 17.94
CA ASP A 125 -1.65 9.01 18.85
C ASP A 125 -0.47 9.57 19.66
N ARG A 126 0.70 8.95 19.55
CA ARG A 126 1.90 9.31 20.32
C ARG A 126 3.09 9.72 19.48
N HIS A 127 2.98 9.72 18.15
CA HIS A 127 4.09 9.93 17.21
C HIS A 127 5.37 9.15 17.59
N LEU A 128 5.18 7.95 18.12
CA LEU A 128 6.24 7.05 18.55
C LEU A 128 6.39 5.90 17.58
N LEU A 129 7.62 5.48 17.36
CA LEU A 129 7.97 4.28 16.61
C LEU A 129 8.67 3.30 17.54
N ALA A 130 8.14 2.10 17.62
CA ALA A 130 8.74 0.97 18.31
C ALA A 130 9.64 0.18 17.35
N ARG A 131 10.79 -0.22 17.85
CA ARG A 131 11.71 -1.17 17.20
C ARG A 131 11.80 -2.42 18.07
N ILE A 132 11.44 -3.56 17.52
CA ILE A 132 11.36 -4.84 18.22
C ILE A 132 12.30 -5.83 17.55
N ASP A 133 13.14 -6.52 18.32
CA ASP A 133 13.89 -7.67 17.83
C ASP A 133 12.91 -8.85 17.60
N PRO A 134 12.69 -9.29 16.35
CA PRO A 134 11.68 -10.31 16.07
C PRO A 134 12.11 -11.72 16.52
N LYS A 135 13.36 -11.95 16.88
CA LYS A 135 13.85 -13.25 17.41
C LYS A 135 13.55 -13.39 18.88
N THR A 136 13.75 -12.32 19.64
CA THR A 136 13.64 -12.34 21.10
C THR A 136 12.34 -11.72 21.62
N GLY A 137 11.70 -10.86 20.85
CA GLY A 137 10.58 -10.02 21.27
C GLY A 137 11.01 -8.84 22.13
N SER A 138 12.30 -8.53 22.19
CA SER A 138 12.82 -7.40 22.97
C SER A 138 12.46 -6.09 22.29
N LEU A 139 11.88 -5.17 23.06
CA LEU A 139 11.59 -3.81 22.62
C LEU A 139 12.78 -2.91 22.93
N ASP A 140 13.27 -2.19 21.92
CA ASP A 140 14.29 -1.15 22.12
C ASP A 140 13.68 0.03 22.90
N THR A 141 14.42 0.51 23.91
CA THR A 141 14.00 1.63 24.75
C THR A 141 15.10 2.67 24.90
N PRO A 142 14.75 3.98 24.89
CA PRO A 142 13.40 4.53 24.74
C PRO A 142 12.83 4.31 23.34
N LEU A 143 11.49 4.40 23.19
CA LEU A 143 10.85 4.44 21.88
C LEU A 143 11.36 5.64 21.08
N ILE A 144 11.35 5.53 19.77
CA ILE A 144 11.80 6.59 18.85
C ILE A 144 10.71 7.64 18.74
N GLU A 145 10.99 8.87 19.16
CA GLU A 145 10.09 10.02 18.95
C GLU A 145 10.26 10.55 17.53
N LEU A 146 9.15 10.68 16.80
CA LEU A 146 9.14 11.19 15.44
C LEU A 146 8.80 12.70 15.45
N PRO A 147 9.42 13.53 14.59
CA PRO A 147 9.18 14.97 14.51
C PRO A 147 7.91 15.29 13.72
N ILE A 148 6.79 14.66 14.06
CA ILE A 148 5.49 14.73 13.37
C ILE A 148 4.36 14.68 14.38
N ASP A 149 3.16 15.13 13.99
CA ASP A 149 1.98 15.09 14.87
C ASP A 149 1.38 13.69 15.02
N GLY A 150 1.65 12.78 14.07
CA GLY A 150 1.19 11.40 14.11
C GLY A 150 1.63 10.63 12.85
N ILE A 151 1.56 9.31 12.94
CA ILE A 151 1.77 8.39 11.81
C ILE A 151 0.41 8.17 11.14
N GLN A 152 0.36 8.08 9.81
CA GLN A 152 -0.82 7.68 9.05
C GLN A 152 -1.20 6.25 9.46
N GLU A 153 -2.50 5.96 9.55
CA GLU A 153 -2.98 4.61 9.84
C GLU A 153 -2.80 3.67 8.64
N GLU A 154 -2.68 2.37 8.90
CA GLU A 154 -2.67 1.25 7.97
C GLU A 154 -1.65 1.34 6.81
N GLY A 155 -0.68 0.46 6.81
CA GLY A 155 0.29 0.33 5.71
C GLY A 155 1.29 1.49 5.55
N SER A 156 1.35 2.42 6.49
CA SER A 156 2.13 3.65 6.41
C SER A 156 3.59 3.52 6.84
N ILE A 157 4.08 2.31 7.10
CA ILE A 157 5.49 2.00 7.36
C ILE A 157 5.99 1.03 6.31
N GLY A 158 7.15 1.34 5.71
CA GLY A 158 7.86 0.46 4.78
C GLY A 158 9.34 0.43 5.12
N ALA A 159 9.88 -0.74 5.40
CA ALA A 159 11.28 -0.96 5.72
C ALA A 159 11.98 -1.75 4.61
N GLY A 160 13.11 -1.29 4.14
CA GLY A 160 13.86 -1.95 3.08
C GLY A 160 15.22 -1.29 2.86
N GLU A 161 15.99 -1.72 1.89
CA GLU A 161 17.40 -1.38 1.69
C GLU A 161 17.75 0.11 1.80
N SER A 162 16.82 1.00 1.46
CA SER A 162 17.04 2.45 1.47
C SER A 162 16.68 3.16 2.79
N GLY A 163 16.26 2.42 3.82
CA GLY A 163 15.87 2.96 5.11
C GLY A 163 14.49 2.51 5.58
N VAL A 164 14.02 3.07 6.67
CA VAL A 164 12.65 2.94 7.15
C VAL A 164 11.86 4.18 6.73
N TRP A 165 10.81 3.97 5.96
CA TRP A 165 10.00 5.04 5.39
C TRP A 165 8.62 5.05 6.03
N LEU A 166 8.14 6.26 6.35
CA LEU A 166 6.85 6.44 7.03
C LEU A 166 6.02 7.53 6.34
N ILE A 167 4.71 7.39 6.41
CA ILE A 167 3.77 8.45 6.02
C ILE A 167 3.20 9.06 7.31
N SER A 168 3.33 10.38 7.47
CA SER A 168 2.72 11.09 8.59
C SER A 168 1.24 11.37 8.36
N SER A 169 0.49 11.64 9.43
CA SER A 169 -0.91 12.09 9.35
C SER A 169 -1.09 13.40 8.58
N ALA A 170 -0.03 14.20 8.44
CA ALA A 170 0.04 15.39 7.61
C ALA A 170 0.46 15.12 6.15
N HIS A 171 0.44 13.84 5.73
CA HIS A 171 0.84 13.39 4.39
C HIS A 171 2.25 13.84 4.00
N GLN A 172 3.20 13.55 4.84
CA GLN A 172 4.62 13.70 4.55
C GLN A 172 5.30 12.34 4.52
N LEU A 173 6.22 12.14 3.60
CA LEU A 173 7.09 10.98 3.56
C LEU A 173 8.31 11.28 4.42
N LEU A 174 8.58 10.46 5.40
CA LEU A 174 9.76 10.54 6.25
C LEU A 174 10.70 9.40 5.94
N ARG A 175 12.01 9.65 6.01
CA ARG A 175 13.01 8.58 6.06
C ARG A 175 13.68 8.57 7.44
N LEU A 176 13.76 7.40 8.03
CA LEU A 176 14.47 7.14 9.27
C LEU A 176 15.66 6.24 8.96
N ASP A 177 16.83 6.68 9.42
CA ASP A 177 18.06 5.87 9.38
C ASP A 177 17.98 4.76 10.46
N PRO A 178 17.97 3.48 10.08
CA PRO A 178 17.83 2.37 11.01
C PRO A 178 19.07 2.12 11.88
N VAL A 179 20.20 2.77 11.59
CA VAL A 179 21.42 2.68 12.41
C VAL A 179 21.39 3.69 13.55
N THR A 180 21.00 4.92 13.24
CA THR A 180 20.98 6.02 14.21
C THR A 180 19.61 6.20 14.88
N ASN A 181 18.55 5.59 14.34
CA ASN A 181 17.17 5.80 14.74
C ASN A 181 16.72 7.28 14.63
N GLN A 182 17.29 8.04 13.69
CA GLN A 182 16.97 9.44 13.47
C GLN A 182 16.25 9.63 12.14
N VAL A 183 15.28 10.53 12.12
CA VAL A 183 14.69 11.00 10.86
C VAL A 183 15.70 11.91 10.16
N ASP A 184 16.14 11.52 8.98
CA ASP A 184 17.14 12.22 8.19
C ASP A 184 16.57 12.91 6.94
N GLY A 185 15.26 12.77 6.69
CA GLY A 185 14.58 13.43 5.59
C GLY A 185 13.07 13.47 5.75
N GLN A 186 12.46 14.51 5.15
CA GLN A 186 11.01 14.72 5.17
C GLN A 186 10.56 15.44 3.89
N TRP A 187 9.58 14.89 3.17
CA TRP A 187 9.12 15.40 1.88
C TRP A 187 7.59 15.41 1.81
N PRO A 188 6.97 16.40 1.15
CA PRO A 188 5.53 16.45 1.00
C PRO A 188 5.02 15.33 0.07
N LEU A 189 3.87 14.75 0.41
CA LEU A 189 3.11 13.81 -0.39
C LEU A 189 1.76 14.42 -0.78
N PRO A 190 1.07 13.87 -1.80
CA PRO A 190 -0.33 14.17 -2.05
C PRO A 190 -1.20 13.87 -0.82
N ALA A 191 -2.24 14.69 -0.60
CA ALA A 191 -3.11 14.63 0.57
C ALA A 191 -3.89 13.31 0.76
N SER A 192 -3.87 12.40 -0.21
CA SER A 192 -4.47 11.07 -0.10
C SER A 192 -3.43 9.95 -0.13
N ALA A 193 -2.14 10.26 0.06
CA ALA A 193 -1.14 9.22 0.19
C ALA A 193 -1.50 8.26 1.34
N ALA A 194 -1.43 6.95 1.09
CA ALA A 194 -2.02 5.98 2.00
C ALA A 194 -1.02 4.93 2.51
N ALA A 195 -0.39 4.18 1.66
CA ALA A 195 0.55 3.12 2.06
C ALA A 195 1.92 3.31 1.39
N VAL A 196 2.97 2.83 2.06
CA VAL A 196 4.36 2.88 1.58
C VAL A 196 5.01 1.51 1.69
N ARG A 197 5.78 1.11 0.66
CA ARG A 197 6.66 -0.06 0.69
C ARG A 197 7.97 0.26 -0.04
N VAL A 198 9.01 -0.48 0.29
CA VAL A 198 10.37 -0.31 -0.25
C VAL A 198 10.79 -1.56 -1.00
N GLY A 199 11.42 -1.40 -2.15
CA GLY A 199 12.02 -2.47 -2.94
C GLY A 199 12.09 -2.14 -4.42
N LEU A 200 12.77 -2.95 -5.20
CA LEU A 200 13.02 -2.72 -6.63
C LEU A 200 13.63 -1.32 -6.89
N ASP A 201 14.62 -0.97 -6.07
CA ASP A 201 15.33 0.32 -6.11
C ASP A 201 14.43 1.55 -6.01
N ALA A 202 13.30 1.45 -5.29
CA ALA A 202 12.37 2.56 -5.14
C ALA A 202 11.59 2.52 -3.80
N VAL A 203 11.02 3.66 -3.47
CA VAL A 203 9.96 3.78 -2.47
C VAL A 203 8.63 3.94 -3.21
N TRP A 204 7.67 3.10 -2.90
CA TRP A 204 6.38 3.04 -3.57
C TRP A 204 5.29 3.55 -2.65
N VAL A 205 4.49 4.52 -3.14
CA VAL A 205 3.43 5.15 -2.35
C VAL A 205 2.12 5.13 -3.13
N THR A 206 1.05 4.62 -2.52
CA THR A 206 -0.29 4.66 -3.11
C THR A 206 -0.97 6.01 -2.88
N VAL A 207 -1.72 6.49 -3.87
CA VAL A 207 -2.47 7.74 -3.82
C VAL A 207 -3.91 7.50 -4.32
N PRO A 208 -4.82 7.07 -3.43
CA PRO A 208 -6.18 6.64 -3.79
C PRO A 208 -7.00 7.68 -4.54
N ALA A 209 -6.97 8.95 -4.14
CA ALA A 209 -7.82 9.98 -4.75
C ALA A 209 -7.48 10.29 -6.21
N THR A 210 -6.31 9.94 -6.68
CA THR A 210 -5.87 10.15 -8.07
C THR A 210 -5.67 8.85 -8.84
N ASP A 211 -5.97 7.69 -8.22
CA ASP A 211 -5.76 6.34 -8.78
C ASP A 211 -4.32 6.15 -9.26
N THR A 212 -3.36 6.51 -8.43
CA THR A 212 -1.95 6.46 -8.82
C THR A 212 -1.09 5.74 -7.79
N LEU A 213 -0.02 5.14 -8.30
CA LEU A 213 1.14 4.68 -7.54
C LEU A 213 2.29 5.64 -7.83
N LEU A 214 2.94 6.16 -6.81
CA LEU A 214 4.17 6.92 -6.95
C LEU A 214 5.36 5.96 -6.82
N ARG A 215 6.30 6.07 -7.76
CA ARG A 215 7.64 5.52 -7.66
C ARG A 215 8.59 6.65 -7.29
N VAL A 216 9.03 6.69 -6.05
CA VAL A 216 9.91 7.73 -5.50
C VAL A 216 11.34 7.23 -5.53
N ASP A 217 12.28 8.06 -5.98
CA ASP A 217 13.71 7.76 -5.94
C ASP A 217 14.22 7.91 -4.49
N PRO A 218 14.72 6.85 -3.84
CA PRO A 218 15.22 6.95 -2.47
C PRO A 218 16.47 7.81 -2.32
N ALA A 219 17.24 8.03 -3.40
CA ALA A 219 18.42 8.89 -3.38
C ALA A 219 18.06 10.38 -3.54
N ASP A 220 16.94 10.68 -4.23
CA ASP A 220 16.38 12.03 -4.38
C ASP A 220 14.85 11.96 -4.25
N PRO A 221 14.28 11.94 -3.03
CA PRO A 221 12.84 11.81 -2.82
C PRO A 221 12.00 13.01 -3.28
N THR A 222 12.61 14.05 -3.80
CA THR A 222 11.91 15.12 -4.53
C THR A 222 11.52 14.68 -5.95
N THR A 223 12.13 13.62 -6.45
CA THR A 223 11.89 13.02 -7.76
C THR A 223 10.96 11.81 -7.64
N SER A 224 9.84 11.84 -8.36
CA SER A 224 8.91 10.74 -8.42
C SER A 224 8.27 10.56 -9.79
N LYS A 225 7.97 9.31 -10.17
CA LYS A 225 7.16 8.95 -11.34
C LYS A 225 5.74 8.59 -10.85
N SER A 226 4.73 9.28 -11.37
CA SER A 226 3.32 8.95 -11.14
C SER A 226 2.87 7.90 -12.16
N ILE A 227 2.28 6.81 -11.69
CA ILE A 227 1.86 5.66 -12.48
C ILE A 227 0.36 5.49 -12.29
N LYS A 228 -0.43 5.54 -13.37
CA LYS A 228 -1.87 5.27 -13.30
C LYS A 228 -2.10 3.78 -13.11
N VAL A 229 -2.86 3.41 -12.07
CA VAL A 229 -3.27 2.04 -11.74
C VAL A 229 -4.81 1.95 -11.73
N GLY A 230 -5.38 0.89 -11.20
CA GLY A 230 -6.83 0.80 -11.00
C GLY A 230 -7.33 1.82 -9.99
N ARG A 231 -8.66 1.89 -9.79
CA ARG A 231 -9.28 2.90 -8.94
C ARG A 231 -9.13 2.59 -7.45
N GLY A 232 -8.81 3.64 -6.68
CA GLY A 232 -8.68 3.57 -5.22
C GLY A 232 -7.54 2.66 -4.75
N PRO A 233 -6.30 2.80 -5.26
CA PRO A 233 -5.17 2.00 -4.81
C PRO A 233 -4.89 2.29 -3.33
N ARG A 234 -5.02 1.27 -2.46
CA ARG A 234 -4.86 1.46 -1.01
C ARG A 234 -3.60 0.80 -0.48
N PHE A 235 -3.49 -0.52 -0.60
CA PHE A 235 -2.36 -1.30 -0.11
C PHE A 235 -1.50 -1.81 -1.27
N LEU A 236 -0.25 -2.12 -0.98
CA LEU A 236 0.69 -2.63 -1.96
C LEU A 236 1.68 -3.60 -1.33
N ALA A 237 2.20 -4.51 -2.14
CA ALA A 237 3.30 -5.39 -1.80
C ALA A 237 4.38 -5.33 -2.87
N VAL A 238 5.63 -5.39 -2.47
CA VAL A 238 6.77 -5.49 -3.40
C VAL A 238 7.25 -6.93 -3.41
N GLY A 239 7.14 -7.55 -4.58
CA GLY A 239 7.71 -8.87 -4.85
C GLY A 239 9.09 -8.75 -5.50
N PRO A 240 9.71 -9.89 -5.86
CA PRO A 240 11.06 -9.89 -6.43
C PRO A 240 11.16 -9.23 -7.81
N ASP A 241 10.07 -9.17 -8.57
CA ASP A 241 10.04 -8.70 -9.96
C ASP A 241 8.95 -7.65 -10.25
N ALA A 242 8.04 -7.42 -9.32
CA ALA A 242 6.92 -6.49 -9.51
C ALA A 242 6.37 -5.96 -8.20
N VAL A 243 5.70 -4.81 -8.29
CA VAL A 243 4.85 -4.23 -7.26
C VAL A 243 3.40 -4.65 -7.55
N TRP A 244 2.70 -5.09 -6.53
CA TRP A 244 1.30 -5.49 -6.59
C TRP A 244 0.47 -4.50 -5.78
N VAL A 245 -0.48 -3.85 -6.42
CA VAL A 245 -1.28 -2.76 -5.85
C VAL A 245 -2.73 -3.17 -5.77
N MET A 246 -3.30 -3.10 -4.59
CA MET A 246 -4.72 -3.41 -4.32
C MET A 246 -5.57 -2.21 -4.68
N ASP A 247 -6.29 -2.30 -5.80
CA ASP A 247 -7.18 -1.28 -6.34
C ASP A 247 -8.58 -1.51 -5.77
N GLN A 248 -8.83 -1.00 -4.56
CA GLN A 248 -10.01 -1.35 -3.76
C GLN A 248 -11.33 -0.99 -4.43
N ALA A 249 -11.42 0.17 -5.08
CA ALA A 249 -12.66 0.61 -5.73
C ALA A 249 -13.01 -0.20 -6.99
N ASP A 250 -12.03 -0.85 -7.62
CA ASP A 250 -12.23 -1.72 -8.78
C ASP A 250 -12.38 -3.21 -8.41
N GLY A 251 -12.02 -3.59 -7.19
CA GLY A 251 -11.96 -5.01 -6.80
C GLY A 251 -10.87 -5.77 -7.55
N SER A 252 -9.75 -5.11 -7.86
CA SER A 252 -8.65 -5.66 -8.65
C SER A 252 -7.29 -5.46 -8.01
N VAL A 253 -6.29 -6.08 -8.58
CA VAL A 253 -4.88 -5.88 -8.25
C VAL A 253 -4.12 -5.51 -9.50
N SER A 254 -3.45 -4.36 -9.50
CA SER A 254 -2.52 -3.95 -10.55
C SER A 254 -1.13 -4.52 -10.28
N ARG A 255 -0.51 -5.13 -11.31
CA ARG A 255 0.89 -5.54 -11.31
C ARG A 255 1.72 -4.50 -12.04
N VAL A 256 2.74 -3.97 -11.39
CA VAL A 256 3.60 -2.87 -11.92
C VAL A 256 5.05 -3.31 -11.89
N SER A 257 5.80 -3.10 -12.98
CA SER A 257 7.24 -3.40 -13.04
C SER A 257 8.05 -2.46 -12.14
N GLY A 258 9.30 -2.85 -11.78
CA GLY A 258 10.23 -1.95 -11.08
C GLY A 258 10.52 -0.65 -11.84
N ALA A 259 10.35 -0.62 -13.17
CA ALA A 259 10.45 0.59 -13.99
C ALA A 259 9.19 1.47 -13.93
N GLY A 260 8.09 0.97 -13.37
CA GLY A 260 6.81 1.67 -13.25
C GLY A 260 5.93 1.55 -14.50
N ASP A 261 5.89 0.38 -15.12
CA ASP A 261 4.98 0.05 -16.20
C ASP A 261 3.92 -0.92 -15.69
N VAL A 262 2.65 -0.65 -15.96
CA VAL A 262 1.56 -1.57 -15.60
C VAL A 262 1.61 -2.78 -16.52
N ILE A 263 1.88 -3.96 -15.93
CA ILE A 263 2.05 -5.23 -16.66
C ILE A 263 0.70 -5.95 -16.80
N ALA A 264 -0.11 -5.93 -15.74
CA ALA A 264 -1.40 -6.61 -15.69
C ALA A 264 -2.35 -5.94 -14.70
N THR A 265 -3.64 -6.21 -14.87
CA THR A 265 -4.69 -5.94 -13.88
C THR A 265 -5.47 -7.22 -13.66
N VAL A 266 -5.51 -7.71 -12.42
CA VAL A 266 -6.10 -9.01 -12.05
C VAL A 266 -7.39 -8.75 -11.25
N PRO A 267 -8.58 -9.08 -11.77
CA PRO A 267 -9.81 -9.01 -11.01
C PRO A 267 -9.81 -10.02 -9.85
N VAL A 268 -10.01 -9.56 -8.63
CA VAL A 268 -10.06 -10.41 -7.42
C VAL A 268 -11.43 -10.42 -6.76
N SER A 269 -12.22 -9.39 -6.95
CA SER A 269 -13.60 -9.28 -6.47
C SER A 269 -14.52 -8.68 -7.54
N LYS A 270 -15.82 -9.01 -7.49
CA LYS A 270 -16.84 -8.34 -8.30
C LYS A 270 -17.38 -7.06 -7.68
N LEU A 271 -17.04 -6.83 -6.41
CA LEU A 271 -17.44 -5.68 -5.60
C LEU A 271 -16.20 -4.88 -5.20
N PRO A 272 -16.35 -3.60 -4.90
CA PRO A 272 -15.29 -2.85 -4.22
C PRO A 272 -14.85 -3.56 -2.93
N ILE A 273 -13.58 -3.49 -2.61
CA ILE A 273 -12.98 -4.09 -1.42
C ILE A 273 -12.98 -3.05 -0.31
N GLN A 274 -13.38 -3.46 0.89
CA GLN A 274 -13.34 -2.63 2.10
C GLN A 274 -12.28 -3.20 3.05
N GLY A 275 -11.27 -2.43 3.42
CA GLY A 275 -10.17 -2.94 4.25
C GLY A 275 -9.27 -3.96 3.55
N GLY A 276 -8.65 -4.85 4.32
CA GLY A 276 -7.77 -5.91 3.83
C GLY A 276 -6.31 -5.52 3.72
N ASP A 277 -5.55 -6.35 3.02
CA ASP A 277 -4.09 -6.22 2.85
C ASP A 277 -3.61 -7.07 1.67
N ILE A 278 -2.35 -6.89 1.27
CA ILE A 278 -1.71 -7.64 0.19
C ILE A 278 -0.25 -7.94 0.53
N THR A 279 0.18 -9.17 0.29
CA THR A 279 1.58 -9.57 0.46
C THR A 279 2.04 -10.53 -0.66
N VAL A 280 3.34 -10.68 -0.81
CA VAL A 280 3.97 -11.64 -1.74
C VAL A 280 4.82 -12.61 -0.95
N GLY A 281 4.57 -13.90 -1.11
CA GLY A 281 5.32 -14.96 -0.43
C GLY A 281 4.88 -16.35 -0.89
N GLY A 282 5.71 -17.37 -0.65
CA GLY A 282 5.39 -18.75 -1.03
C GLY A 282 5.07 -18.95 -2.52
N GLY A 283 5.67 -18.14 -3.41
CA GLY A 283 5.41 -18.18 -4.86
C GLY A 283 4.03 -17.65 -5.27
N ARG A 284 3.34 -16.93 -4.42
CA ARG A 284 2.00 -16.38 -4.65
C ARG A 284 1.92 -14.91 -4.23
N VAL A 285 0.90 -14.22 -4.76
CA VAL A 285 0.41 -12.95 -4.21
C VAL A 285 -0.85 -13.26 -3.41
N TRP A 286 -0.88 -12.86 -2.18
CA TRP A 286 -1.96 -13.09 -1.24
C TRP A 286 -2.72 -11.78 -1.01
N VAL A 287 -4.02 -11.81 -1.20
CA VAL A 287 -4.89 -10.62 -1.11
C VAL A 287 -5.97 -10.90 -0.09
N ARG A 288 -5.92 -10.21 1.04
CA ARG A 288 -6.93 -10.26 2.10
C ARG A 288 -8.10 -9.36 1.70
N ILE A 289 -9.30 -9.91 1.64
CA ILE A 289 -10.53 -9.19 1.28
C ILE A 289 -11.70 -9.71 2.12
N GLU A 290 -12.73 -8.88 2.35
CA GLU A 290 -13.86 -9.27 3.18
C GLU A 290 -14.83 -10.26 2.52
N GLN A 291 -14.92 -10.28 1.19
CA GLN A 291 -15.81 -11.19 0.44
C GLN A 291 -15.34 -12.65 0.45
N ASP A 292 -14.04 -12.83 0.58
CA ASP A 292 -13.34 -14.07 0.89
C ASP A 292 -12.47 -13.79 2.11
N LEU A 293 -11.96 -14.77 2.79
CA LEU A 293 -10.97 -14.51 3.83
C LEU A 293 -9.62 -14.12 3.19
N VAL A 294 -9.19 -14.84 2.17
CA VAL A 294 -8.01 -14.54 1.37
C VAL A 294 -8.10 -15.15 -0.03
N VAL A 295 -7.55 -14.43 -1.00
CA VAL A 295 -7.44 -14.85 -2.40
C VAL A 295 -5.97 -14.93 -2.78
N THR A 296 -5.58 -15.92 -3.60
CA THR A 296 -4.22 -16.03 -4.10
C THR A 296 -4.15 -15.80 -5.62
N ILE A 297 -3.09 -15.13 -6.06
CA ILE A 297 -2.78 -14.91 -7.47
C ILE A 297 -1.46 -15.62 -7.80
N ASP A 298 -1.44 -16.34 -8.91
CA ASP A 298 -0.20 -16.85 -9.48
C ASP A 298 0.52 -15.72 -10.26
N PRO A 299 1.72 -15.29 -9.84
CA PRO A 299 2.44 -14.21 -10.50
C PRO A 299 2.94 -14.57 -11.90
N ALA A 300 3.06 -15.86 -12.24
CA ALA A 300 3.48 -16.28 -13.57
C ALA A 300 2.37 -16.12 -14.61
N THR A 301 1.11 -16.35 -14.20
CA THR A 301 -0.05 -16.32 -15.09
C THR A 301 -0.94 -15.08 -14.92
N ASN A 302 -0.74 -14.30 -13.85
CA ASN A 302 -1.61 -13.20 -13.43
C ASN A 302 -3.08 -13.65 -13.26
N ALA A 303 -3.30 -14.85 -12.73
CA ALA A 303 -4.61 -15.42 -12.52
C ALA A 303 -4.88 -15.72 -11.04
N VAL A 304 -6.11 -15.52 -10.59
CA VAL A 304 -6.56 -16.01 -9.29
C VAL A 304 -6.58 -17.53 -9.33
N VAL A 305 -5.91 -18.15 -8.35
CA VAL A 305 -5.79 -19.63 -8.28
C VAL A 305 -6.54 -20.24 -7.12
N ASP A 306 -6.56 -19.58 -5.96
CA ASP A 306 -7.29 -20.06 -4.80
C ASP A 306 -8.13 -18.94 -4.18
N ARG A 307 -9.23 -19.37 -3.52
CA ARG A 307 -10.07 -18.52 -2.68
C ARG A 307 -10.36 -19.27 -1.39
N TYR A 308 -10.09 -18.65 -0.27
CA TYR A 308 -10.34 -19.23 1.03
C TYR A 308 -11.37 -18.39 1.79
N GLY A 309 -12.28 -19.07 2.49
CA GLY A 309 -13.31 -18.50 3.34
C GLY A 309 -13.36 -19.17 4.71
N PRO A 310 -14.34 -18.85 5.52
CA PRO A 310 -15.51 -18.01 5.22
C PRO A 310 -15.16 -16.52 5.11
N PRO A 311 -16.04 -15.70 4.48
CA PRO A 311 -15.94 -14.25 4.53
C PRO A 311 -15.82 -13.74 5.96
N SER A 312 -15.00 -12.73 6.17
CA SER A 312 -14.79 -12.08 7.45
C SER A 312 -14.48 -10.61 7.21
N GLY A 313 -14.67 -9.77 8.20
CA GLY A 313 -14.40 -8.33 8.11
C GLY A 313 -12.94 -7.98 7.78
N SER A 314 -12.42 -6.87 8.29
CA SER A 314 -11.04 -6.45 8.03
C SER A 314 -9.99 -7.42 8.56
N GLY A 315 -8.78 -7.27 8.10
CA GLY A 315 -7.62 -8.04 8.52
C GLY A 315 -6.47 -7.93 7.53
N SER A 316 -5.39 -8.62 7.84
CA SER A 316 -4.12 -8.60 7.10
C SER A 316 -3.70 -10.02 6.72
N VAL A 317 -2.68 -10.12 5.89
CA VAL A 317 -2.04 -11.38 5.50
C VAL A 317 -0.52 -11.21 5.47
N ALA A 318 0.18 -12.14 6.13
CA ALA A 318 1.63 -12.23 6.08
C ALA A 318 2.07 -13.66 5.73
N VAL A 319 3.19 -13.82 5.06
CA VAL A 319 3.64 -15.12 4.54
C VAL A 319 5.12 -15.30 4.82
N ASP A 320 5.47 -16.42 5.46
CA ASP A 320 6.85 -16.91 5.59
C ASP A 320 7.12 -18.09 4.65
N ASP A 321 8.22 -18.80 4.87
CA ASP A 321 8.59 -19.95 4.04
C ASP A 321 7.69 -21.18 4.28
N ASP A 322 7.02 -21.25 5.42
CA ASP A 322 6.27 -22.42 5.89
C ASP A 322 4.75 -22.24 5.82
N ALA A 323 4.26 -21.00 6.00
CA ALA A 323 2.84 -20.74 6.15
C ALA A 323 2.41 -19.34 5.69
N ALA A 324 1.14 -19.22 5.31
CA ALA A 324 0.42 -17.96 5.25
C ALA A 324 -0.38 -17.76 6.55
N TRP A 325 -0.28 -16.56 7.09
CA TRP A 325 -0.97 -16.11 8.28
C TRP A 325 -2.02 -15.09 7.88
N VAL A 326 -3.27 -15.31 8.28
CA VAL A 326 -4.40 -14.47 7.88
C VAL A 326 -5.17 -14.06 9.12
N SER A 327 -5.28 -12.77 9.38
CA SER A 327 -6.09 -12.26 10.49
C SER A 327 -7.55 -12.03 10.07
N ALA A 328 -8.43 -12.18 11.04
CA ALA A 328 -9.85 -11.89 10.96
C ALA A 328 -10.21 -11.11 12.23
N HIS A 329 -10.07 -9.78 12.12
CA HIS A 329 -10.21 -8.82 13.21
C HIS A 329 -11.53 -8.97 13.99
N ASP A 330 -12.64 -9.02 13.28
CA ASP A 330 -14.00 -9.07 13.84
C ASP A 330 -14.34 -10.39 14.56
N THR A 331 -13.54 -11.44 14.34
CA THR A 331 -13.68 -12.72 15.04
C THR A 331 -12.55 -13.01 16.01
N SER A 332 -11.65 -12.04 16.23
CA SER A 332 -10.47 -12.19 17.09
C SER A 332 -9.64 -13.44 16.76
N SER A 333 -9.47 -13.71 15.46
CA SER A 333 -8.86 -14.94 14.98
C SER A 333 -7.65 -14.66 14.08
N VAL A 334 -6.71 -15.60 14.09
CA VAL A 334 -5.65 -15.73 13.10
C VAL A 334 -5.66 -17.15 12.56
N TYR A 335 -5.53 -17.31 11.27
CA TYR A 335 -5.41 -18.61 10.61
C TYR A 335 -3.97 -18.80 10.14
N ARG A 336 -3.39 -19.96 10.46
CA ARG A 336 -2.09 -20.38 9.94
C ARG A 336 -2.31 -21.47 8.89
N LEU A 337 -2.16 -21.14 7.63
CA LEU A 337 -2.30 -22.07 6.49
C LEU A 337 -0.92 -22.53 6.02
N PRO A 338 -0.55 -23.81 6.15
CA PRO A 338 0.73 -24.33 5.67
C PRO A 338 0.85 -24.15 4.15
N LEU A 339 2.02 -23.71 3.67
CA LEU A 339 2.34 -23.68 2.25
C LEU A 339 2.55 -25.11 1.74
N ARG A 340 2.17 -25.37 0.48
CA ARG A 340 2.28 -26.69 -0.17
C ARG A 340 3.45 -26.75 -1.12
#